data_a2b0e334cb57565b258e3b827f5ce486
#
_entry.id   a2b0e334cb57565b258e3b827f5ce486
#
_cell.length_a   1.000
_cell.length_b   1.000
_cell.length_c   1.000
_cell.angle_alpha   90.00
_cell.angle_beta   90.00
_cell.angle_gamma   90.00
#
_symmetry.space_group_name_H-M   'P 1'
#
loop_
_entity.id
_entity.type
_entity.pdbx_description
1 polymer ?
#
loop_
_entity_poly.entity_id
_entity_poly.type
_entity_poly.pdbx_seq_one_letter_code
_entity_poly.pdbx_strand_id
1 'polypeptide(L)'
;MSNKISVITVVYNDVKHIRETMESFFSQTWEEKEYIVIDGGSTDGTAEVIKEYADRLAYWCSEKDAGVYDAMNKGVQHASGDWVNILNCGDYYFSDHSLADAIRNCDAGNADIIYGDSMKLRQ
;
A
#
# COMPACT_ATOMS: atom_id res chain seq x y z
N MET A 1 -8.24 -21.59 2.61
CA MET A 1 -7.68 -20.53 3.38
C MET A 1 -7.29 -19.39 2.50
N SER A 2 -7.67 -18.21 2.90
CA SER A 2 -7.35 -17.10 2.06
C SER A 2 -6.04 -16.46 2.51
N ASN A 3 -5.33 -15.86 1.57
CA ASN A 3 -4.12 -15.10 1.84
C ASN A 3 -4.33 -13.71 1.29
N LYS A 4 -5.30 -13.01 1.85
CA LYS A 4 -5.59 -11.67 1.43
C LYS A 4 -4.53 -10.71 1.95
N ILE A 5 -4.03 -9.87 1.07
CA ILE A 5 -3.00 -8.91 1.43
C ILE A 5 -3.61 -7.52 1.44
N SER A 6 -3.41 -6.80 2.54
CA SER A 6 -3.77 -5.40 2.63
C SER A 6 -2.50 -4.59 2.38
N VAL A 7 -2.48 -3.84 1.29
CA VAL A 7 -1.33 -3.00 0.96
C VAL A 7 -1.65 -1.58 1.38
N ILE A 8 -0.74 -0.96 2.12
CA ILE A 8 -0.93 0.38 2.65
C ILE A 8 0.14 1.29 2.09
N THR A 9 -0.28 2.37 1.46
CA THR A 9 0.65 3.41 1.02
C THR A 9 0.41 4.65 1.87
N VAL A 10 1.48 5.19 2.44
CA VAL A 10 1.41 6.47 3.13
C VAL A 10 2.13 7.49 2.27
N VAL A 11 1.56 8.69 2.19
CA VAL A 11 2.10 9.72 1.30
C VAL A 11 1.87 11.10 1.88
N TYR A 12 2.79 12.00 1.56
CA TYR A 12 2.63 13.41 1.89
C TYR A 12 3.38 14.23 0.84
N ASN A 13 2.63 15.07 0.11
CA ASN A 13 3.19 15.97 -0.89
C ASN A 13 4.15 15.29 -1.86
N ASP A 14 3.66 14.25 -2.54
CA ASP A 14 4.46 13.56 -3.53
C ASP A 14 3.62 13.24 -4.77
N VAL A 15 3.04 14.28 -5.33
CA VAL A 15 2.17 14.14 -6.50
C VAL A 15 2.92 13.54 -7.69
N LYS A 16 4.24 13.70 -7.73
CA LYS A 16 5.03 13.17 -8.84
C LYS A 16 5.06 11.65 -8.87
N HIS A 17 4.99 11.01 -7.71
CA HIS A 17 5.21 9.57 -7.64
C HIS A 17 3.98 8.78 -7.22
N ILE A 18 2.94 9.45 -6.70
CA ILE A 18 1.81 8.70 -6.15
C ILE A 18 1.12 7.84 -7.20
N ARG A 19 0.96 8.36 -8.42
CA ARG A 19 0.29 7.60 -9.47
C ARG A 19 1.07 6.34 -9.81
N GLU A 20 2.37 6.46 -9.94
CA GLU A 20 3.23 5.33 -10.28
C GLU A 20 3.19 4.26 -9.21
N THR A 21 3.23 4.69 -7.94
CA THR A 21 3.14 3.76 -6.82
C THR A 21 1.81 3.01 -6.85
N MET A 22 0.71 3.73 -7.05
CA MET A 22 -0.61 3.11 -7.05
C MET A 22 -0.77 2.14 -8.22
N GLU A 23 -0.29 2.53 -9.40
CA GLU A 23 -0.39 1.65 -10.56
C GLU A 23 0.43 0.38 -10.36
N SER A 24 1.53 0.48 -9.64
CA SER A 24 2.33 -0.68 -9.31
C SER A 24 1.52 -1.71 -8.51
N PHE A 25 0.68 -1.25 -7.58
CA PHE A 25 -0.20 -2.16 -6.86
C PHE A 25 -1.22 -2.80 -7.80
N PHE A 26 -1.86 -1.97 -8.63
CA PHE A 26 -2.95 -2.48 -9.47
C PHE A 26 -2.48 -3.48 -10.52
N SER A 27 -1.20 -3.45 -10.87
CA SER A 27 -0.67 -4.39 -11.84
C SER A 27 -0.23 -5.71 -11.23
N GLN A 28 -0.33 -5.87 -9.91
CA GLN A 28 0.05 -7.14 -9.29
C GLN A 28 -0.93 -8.25 -9.65
N THR A 29 -0.38 -9.42 -9.92
CA THR A 29 -1.20 -10.56 -10.34
C THR A 29 -1.90 -11.26 -9.18
N TRP A 30 -1.45 -11.07 -7.94
CA TRP A 30 -2.12 -11.65 -6.79
C TRP A 30 -3.48 -11.01 -6.63
N GLU A 31 -4.55 -11.79 -6.68
CA GLU A 31 -5.88 -11.24 -6.76
C GLU A 31 -6.50 -10.91 -5.41
N GLU A 32 -6.15 -11.69 -4.39
CA GLU A 32 -6.71 -11.43 -3.07
C GLU A 32 -5.95 -10.29 -2.40
N LYS A 33 -6.28 -9.07 -2.78
CA LYS A 33 -5.61 -7.91 -2.25
C LYS A 33 -6.58 -6.75 -2.13
N GLU A 34 -6.26 -5.85 -1.22
CA GLU A 34 -6.98 -4.59 -1.08
C GLU A 34 -5.96 -3.48 -0.91
N TYR A 35 -6.36 -2.28 -1.25
CA TYR A 35 -5.45 -1.15 -1.21
C TYR A 35 -5.99 -0.06 -0.30
N ILE A 36 -5.12 0.44 0.56
CA ILE A 36 -5.42 1.49 1.50
C ILE A 36 -4.39 2.60 1.30
N VAL A 37 -4.84 3.83 1.13
CA VAL A 37 -3.94 4.95 0.90
C VAL A 37 -4.22 6.02 1.94
N ILE A 38 -3.19 6.39 2.68
CA ILE A 38 -3.28 7.39 3.74
C ILE A 38 -2.44 8.59 3.33
N ASP A 39 -3.11 9.71 3.11
CA ASP A 39 -2.45 10.95 2.74
C ASP A 39 -2.41 11.87 3.95
N GLY A 40 -1.25 12.42 4.24
CA GLY A 40 -1.04 13.23 5.43
C GLY A 40 -1.44 14.68 5.29
N GLY A 41 -2.40 14.98 4.43
CA GLY A 41 -2.86 16.35 4.25
C GLY A 41 -2.09 17.10 3.18
N SER A 42 -1.80 16.45 2.07
CA SER A 42 -1.02 17.05 1.00
C SER A 42 -1.70 18.28 0.41
N THR A 43 -0.88 19.20 -0.07
CA THR A 43 -1.36 20.44 -0.67
C THR A 43 -0.91 20.60 -2.13
N ASP A 44 -0.25 19.58 -2.69
CA ASP A 44 0.36 19.68 -4.02
C ASP A 44 -0.41 18.96 -5.13
N GLY A 45 -1.62 18.48 -4.83
CA GLY A 45 -2.41 17.74 -5.82
C GLY A 45 -2.40 16.25 -5.60
N THR A 46 -1.66 15.75 -4.61
CA THR A 46 -1.61 14.32 -4.32
C THR A 46 -3.00 13.75 -4.04
N ALA A 47 -3.78 14.44 -3.20
CA ALA A 47 -5.10 13.94 -2.84
C ALA A 47 -6.02 13.84 -4.06
N GLU A 48 -5.90 14.77 -5.00
CA GLU A 48 -6.71 14.72 -6.22
C GLU A 48 -6.39 13.51 -7.07
N VAL A 49 -5.12 13.13 -7.12
CA VAL A 49 -4.75 11.91 -7.83
C VAL A 49 -5.34 10.69 -7.16
N ILE A 50 -5.28 10.63 -5.83
CA ILE A 50 -5.84 9.51 -5.09
C ILE A 50 -7.33 9.37 -5.36
N LYS A 51 -8.04 10.50 -5.42
CA LYS A 51 -9.48 10.48 -5.70
C LYS A 51 -9.81 9.83 -7.03
N GLU A 52 -8.93 9.93 -8.00
CA GLU A 52 -9.16 9.29 -9.30
C GLU A 52 -9.26 7.78 -9.19
N TYR A 53 -8.70 7.21 -8.14
CA TYR A 53 -8.68 5.76 -7.93
C TYR A 53 -9.63 5.31 -6.83
N ALA A 54 -10.41 6.22 -6.27
CA ALA A 54 -11.19 5.95 -5.06
C ALA A 54 -12.06 4.70 -5.18
N ASP A 55 -12.62 4.45 -6.36
CA ASP A 55 -13.50 3.29 -6.57
C ASP A 55 -12.77 1.97 -6.40
N ARG A 56 -11.47 1.99 -6.50
CA ARG A 56 -10.65 0.79 -6.45
C ARG A 56 -9.90 0.66 -5.13
N LEU A 57 -10.16 1.53 -4.18
CA LEU A 57 -9.49 1.53 -2.88
C LEU A 57 -10.44 1.02 -1.82
N ALA A 58 -9.91 0.19 -0.92
CA ALA A 58 -10.69 -0.27 0.20
C ALA A 58 -10.94 0.86 1.19
N TYR A 59 -9.96 1.75 1.33
CA TYR A 59 -10.08 2.91 2.19
C TYR A 59 -9.03 3.93 1.80
N TRP A 60 -9.34 5.19 1.92
CA TRP A 60 -8.34 6.25 1.78
C TRP A 60 -8.80 7.46 2.58
N CYS A 61 -7.84 8.26 2.97
CA CYS A 61 -8.16 9.54 3.60
C CYS A 61 -7.04 10.53 3.30
N SER A 62 -7.36 11.80 3.43
CA SER A 62 -6.39 12.87 3.28
C SER A 62 -6.62 13.82 4.43
N GLU A 63 -5.79 13.74 5.44
CA GLU A 63 -5.90 14.60 6.60
C GLU A 63 -4.56 14.67 7.28
N LYS A 64 -4.34 15.77 8.01
CA LYS A 64 -3.09 15.93 8.72
C LYS A 64 -2.93 14.82 9.74
N ASP A 65 -1.73 14.27 9.81
CA ASP A 65 -1.44 13.24 10.80
C ASP A 65 -0.17 13.64 11.58
N ALA A 66 0.21 12.80 12.53
CA ALA A 66 1.34 13.07 13.41
C ALA A 66 2.63 12.46 12.90
N GLY A 67 2.68 12.13 11.61
CA GLY A 67 3.88 11.58 10.99
C GLY A 67 3.62 10.23 10.37
N VAL A 68 4.68 9.63 9.82
CA VAL A 68 4.54 8.41 9.03
C VAL A 68 3.99 7.25 9.85
N TYR A 69 4.38 7.14 11.11
CA TYR A 69 3.90 6.04 11.93
C TYR A 69 2.42 6.18 12.26
N ASP A 70 1.96 7.42 12.47
CA ASP A 70 0.54 7.67 12.68
C ASP A 70 -0.25 7.27 11.44
N ALA A 71 0.26 7.63 10.26
CA ALA A 71 -0.38 7.27 9.01
C ALA A 71 -0.43 5.77 8.82
N MET A 72 0.66 5.07 9.14
CA MET A 72 0.69 3.61 9.04
C MET A 72 -0.34 2.98 9.97
N ASN A 73 -0.46 3.49 11.18
CA ASN A 73 -1.43 2.98 12.13
C ASN A 73 -2.86 3.16 11.62
N LYS A 74 -3.14 4.29 11.01
CA LYS A 74 -4.46 4.49 10.41
C LYS A 74 -4.75 3.44 9.34
N GLY A 75 -3.75 3.17 8.51
CA GLY A 75 -3.90 2.16 7.47
C GLY A 75 -4.15 0.79 8.03
N VAL A 76 -3.39 0.41 9.03
CA VAL A 76 -3.54 -0.91 9.64
C VAL A 76 -4.91 -1.08 10.26
N GLN A 77 -5.46 -0.02 10.86
CA GLN A 77 -6.79 -0.10 11.46
C GLN A 77 -7.87 -0.41 10.44
N HIS A 78 -7.66 -0.09 9.19
CA HIS A 78 -8.63 -0.35 8.14
C HIS A 78 -8.31 -1.61 7.33
N ALA A 79 -7.21 -2.27 7.63
CA ALA A 79 -6.81 -3.47 6.91
C ALA A 79 -7.68 -4.65 7.32
N SER A 80 -8.12 -5.43 6.34
CA SER A 80 -8.91 -6.64 6.61
C SER A 80 -8.22 -7.89 6.10
N GLY A 81 -7.03 -7.77 5.55
CA GLY A 81 -6.32 -8.92 5.00
C GLY A 81 -5.63 -9.74 6.07
N ASP A 82 -5.19 -10.90 5.66
CA ASP A 82 -4.41 -11.80 6.52
C ASP A 82 -2.97 -11.32 6.67
N TRP A 83 -2.52 -10.52 5.72
CA TRP A 83 -1.17 -9.97 5.67
C TRP A 83 -1.23 -8.49 5.41
N VAL A 84 -0.27 -7.75 5.94
CA VAL A 84 -0.16 -6.30 5.68
C VAL A 84 1.18 -6.03 5.04
N ASN A 85 1.16 -5.30 3.95
CA ASN A 85 2.37 -4.86 3.27
C ASN A 85 2.38 -3.34 3.18
N ILE A 86 3.48 -2.72 3.55
CA ILE A 86 3.63 -1.28 3.47
C ILE A 86 4.37 -0.93 2.20
N LEU A 87 3.73 -0.17 1.32
CA LEU A 87 4.33 0.31 0.08
C LEU A 87 4.36 1.83 0.14
N ASN A 88 5.48 2.39 0.50
CA ASN A 88 5.59 3.84 0.64
C ASN A 88 5.53 4.52 -0.73
N CYS A 89 5.02 5.75 -0.73
CA CYS A 89 4.99 6.50 -1.96
C CYS A 89 6.40 6.74 -2.47
N GLY A 90 6.60 6.57 -3.75
CA GLY A 90 7.92 6.63 -4.36
C GLY A 90 8.54 5.26 -4.57
N ASP A 91 7.99 4.25 -3.92
CA ASP A 91 8.42 2.87 -4.13
C ASP A 91 7.43 2.19 -5.07
N TYR A 92 7.86 1.10 -5.64
CA TYR A 92 6.99 0.27 -6.47
C TYR A 92 7.49 -1.17 -6.40
N TYR A 93 6.63 -2.09 -6.81
CA TYR A 93 6.98 -3.50 -6.75
C TYR A 93 7.97 -3.84 -7.86
N PHE A 94 8.85 -4.77 -7.54
CA PHE A 94 9.88 -5.21 -8.47
C PHE A 94 9.28 -5.80 -9.74
N SER A 95 8.19 -6.54 -9.61
CA SER A 95 7.53 -7.15 -10.76
C SER A 95 6.04 -7.23 -10.48
N ASP A 96 5.27 -7.62 -11.48
CA ASP A 96 3.82 -7.74 -11.32
C ASP A 96 3.42 -8.98 -10.52
N HIS A 97 4.38 -9.84 -10.17
CA HIS A 97 4.09 -10.99 -9.30
C HIS A 97 4.84 -10.94 -7.97
N SER A 98 5.27 -9.73 -7.55
CA SER A 98 5.99 -9.59 -6.29
C SER A 98 5.15 -10.03 -5.09
N LEU A 99 3.86 -9.69 -5.07
CA LEU A 99 2.99 -10.10 -3.96
C LEU A 99 2.83 -11.61 -3.93
N ALA A 100 2.65 -12.23 -5.07
CA ALA A 100 2.51 -13.68 -5.15
C ALA A 100 3.78 -14.37 -4.65
N ASP A 101 4.94 -13.84 -5.03
CA ASP A 101 6.20 -14.42 -4.60
C ASP A 101 6.38 -14.28 -3.09
N ALA A 102 5.99 -13.13 -2.53
CA ALA A 102 6.13 -12.93 -1.09
C ALA A 102 5.28 -13.93 -0.32
N ILE A 103 4.06 -14.18 -0.76
CA ILE A 103 3.20 -15.12 -0.08
C ILE A 103 3.79 -16.53 -0.16
N ARG A 104 4.32 -16.91 -1.32
CA ARG A 104 4.92 -18.23 -1.48
C ARG A 104 6.14 -18.43 -0.60
N ASN A 105 6.88 -17.36 -0.36
CA ASN A 105 8.13 -17.45 0.37
C ASN A 105 7.99 -17.17 1.86
N CYS A 106 6.83 -16.73 2.30
CA CYS A 106 6.60 -16.48 3.71
C CYS A 106 6.13 -17.74 4.38
N ASP A 107 6.52 -17.87 5.64
CA ASP A 107 6.05 -18.96 6.45
C ASP A 107 4.69 -18.58 6.95
N ALA A 108 3.67 -19.04 6.28
CA ALA A 108 2.32 -18.63 6.58
C ALA A 108 1.98 -18.92 8.03
N GLY A 109 1.28 -18.01 8.63
CA GLY A 109 0.80 -18.18 10.00
C GLY A 109 1.72 -17.59 11.04
N ASN A 110 2.90 -17.16 10.67
CA ASN A 110 3.83 -16.68 11.65
C ASN A 110 4.03 -15.18 11.64
N ALA A 111 3.59 -14.49 10.61
CA ALA A 111 3.76 -13.05 10.54
C ALA A 111 2.52 -12.42 10.01
N ASP A 112 2.09 -11.34 10.63
CA ASP A 112 0.93 -10.60 10.17
C ASP A 112 1.31 -9.46 9.25
N ILE A 113 2.55 -9.03 9.29
CA ILE A 113 3.01 -7.87 8.54
C ILE A 113 4.19 -8.26 7.68
N ILE A 114 4.11 -7.93 6.40
CA ILE A 114 5.20 -8.16 5.47
C ILE A 114 5.81 -6.81 5.13
N TYR A 115 7.04 -6.61 5.52
CA TYR A 115 7.72 -5.36 5.22
C TYR A 115 8.44 -5.44 3.89
N GLY A 116 8.59 -4.29 3.33
CA GLY A 116 8.82 -4.13 1.97
C GLY A 116 10.05 -4.65 1.28
N ASP A 117 11.09 -5.00 1.99
CA ASP A 117 12.31 -5.33 1.27
C ASP A 117 12.15 -6.49 0.33
N SER A 118 11.35 -7.48 0.72
CA SER A 118 11.10 -8.59 -0.17
C SER A 118 10.07 -8.28 -1.23
N MET A 119 9.37 -7.17 -1.10
CA MET A 119 8.28 -6.82 -1.98
C MET A 119 8.54 -5.57 -2.78
N LYS A 120 9.43 -4.72 -2.33
CA LYS A 120 9.71 -3.47 -3.02
C LYS A 120 10.93 -3.61 -3.89
N LEU A 121 10.93 -2.88 -4.94
CA LEU A 121 12.09 -2.78 -5.75
C LEU A 121 12.99 -1.72 -5.23
N ARG A 122 13.01 -1.32 -4.16
CA ARG A 122 13.85 -0.29 -3.75
C ARG A 122 15.26 -0.72 -3.61
N GLN A 123 16.12 -0.04 -4.15
CA GLN A 123 17.53 -0.35 -4.04
C GLN A 123 18.34 0.87 -3.89
#